data_f9ee9e4151f4d4d62e21321d94651560
#
_entry.id   f9ee9e4151f4d4d62e21321d94651560
#
_cell.length_a   1.000
_cell.length_b   1.000
_cell.length_c   1.000
_cell.angle_alpha   90.00
_cell.angle_beta   90.00
_cell.angle_gamma   90.00
#
_symmetry.space_group_name_H-M   'P 1'
#
loop_
_entity.id
_entity.type
_entity.pdbx_description
1 polymer ?
#
loop_
_entity_poly.entity_id
_entity_poly.type
_entity_poly.pdbx_seq_one_letter_code
_entity_poly.pdbx_strand_id
1 'polypeptide(L)'
;MVNDRFVATGRRALIFFILVILVFFSSLPAAEKNYYFPQLKADYYVQKDGSLEVDEYLTFEFRGRFSWASLWIPLSARRSQPGLKVQITDFRVADEQDQELPLETVVEQNKFQARWRFQAANERRTFHLRYKVNGAILDYDDVSELYWQVIGEEVDRPTAKVLVNVHLPEPLKSADQVLIYGHGPLSGQSKIIDLQTFAFEATNVLAHQFVEIRVVWPRGLVRGIPAKGYNRKKIEQEEAEYVQQTIRRARQAQEREERTQQIMLRIFMAWFVWQVVGPLIWLVLYLVFWEKYGRDYKFEDLPEYYREIPSALPPALVQVLRREGKKVTPVALTATIFDLARRGYLEIKDEQTVKKTLFGEKIKSETFFSLKKDYSSDKNLAAFEKDVLELLFEIANHGEGRPSSTLSLKDFVDYLKEHPLEFQSWFRKWAEKIDREARAKQFLEPKSLKVYKIFLGVTIPLAVITFSPLLLLLALLLSPTLKRRKKEWARENELWKALQKFLHDFSNFEQLPPEAYKLWDQYLVFGVLFGQTKKILKMLPRILPADQTGNTGWIYGLALVSSGGHYQVDSLNQVIDSIENVARTISTASTSAAHYSSGGGGGFSGGGGGGGGGGGVSAG
;
A
#
# COMPACT_ATOMS: atom_id res chain seq x y z
N MET A 1 24.49 -7.87 -23.80
CA MET A 1 24.59 -7.27 -22.45
C MET A 1 23.56 -6.17 -22.13
N VAL A 2 22.84 -5.62 -23.11
CA VAL A 2 21.75 -4.64 -22.86
C VAL A 2 20.44 -5.34 -22.49
N ASN A 3 20.21 -6.57 -22.99
CA ASN A 3 18.95 -7.31 -22.82
C ASN A 3 18.71 -7.87 -21.40
N ASP A 4 19.74 -8.25 -20.66
CA ASP A 4 19.54 -8.89 -19.34
C ASP A 4 19.19 -7.89 -18.23
N ARG A 5 19.55 -6.62 -18.39
CA ARG A 5 19.18 -5.55 -17.44
C ARG A 5 17.71 -5.13 -17.57
N PHE A 6 17.15 -5.20 -18.78
CA PHE A 6 15.75 -4.84 -19.05
C PHE A 6 14.78 -5.88 -18.45
N VAL A 7 15.12 -7.16 -18.55
CA VAL A 7 14.28 -8.28 -18.08
C VAL A 7 14.21 -8.34 -16.54
N ALA A 8 15.33 -8.12 -15.85
CA ALA A 8 15.38 -8.19 -14.38
C ALA A 8 14.65 -7.00 -13.71
N THR A 9 14.72 -5.81 -14.30
CA THR A 9 14.05 -4.60 -13.75
C THR A 9 12.56 -4.63 -14.06
N GLY A 10 12.15 -5.11 -15.23
CA GLY A 10 10.75 -5.27 -15.62
C GLY A 10 10.00 -6.29 -14.73
N ARG A 11 10.65 -7.42 -14.38
CA ARG A 11 10.08 -8.41 -13.46
C ARG A 11 9.82 -7.84 -12.05
N ARG A 12 10.73 -7.04 -11.52
CA ARG A 12 10.56 -6.41 -10.19
C ARG A 12 9.48 -5.34 -10.18
N ALA A 13 9.36 -4.55 -11.24
CA ALA A 13 8.30 -3.56 -11.39
C ALA A 13 6.92 -4.22 -11.55
N LEU A 14 6.83 -5.34 -12.28
CA LEU A 14 5.61 -6.12 -12.44
C LEU A 14 5.16 -6.75 -11.12
N ILE A 15 6.09 -7.34 -10.35
CA ILE A 15 5.80 -7.92 -9.03
C ILE A 15 5.33 -6.84 -8.05
N PHE A 16 5.93 -5.67 -8.05
CA PHE A 16 5.49 -4.54 -7.22
C PHE A 16 4.10 -4.05 -7.60
N PHE A 17 3.78 -3.99 -8.89
CA PHE A 17 2.47 -3.60 -9.40
C PHE A 17 1.38 -4.62 -9.04
N ILE A 18 1.67 -5.91 -9.15
CA ILE A 18 0.78 -7.00 -8.71
C ILE A 18 0.56 -6.95 -7.18
N LEU A 19 1.60 -6.68 -6.39
CA LEU A 19 1.48 -6.53 -4.94
C LEU A 19 0.62 -5.32 -4.54
N VAL A 20 0.74 -4.19 -5.23
CA VAL A 20 -0.10 -3.00 -5.00
C VAL A 20 -1.56 -3.29 -5.34
N ILE A 21 -1.84 -4.01 -6.44
CA ILE A 21 -3.20 -4.42 -6.81
C ILE A 21 -3.77 -5.40 -5.76
N LEU A 22 -2.99 -6.36 -5.27
CA LEU A 22 -3.43 -7.32 -4.24
C LEU A 22 -3.75 -6.65 -2.90
N VAL A 23 -3.02 -5.62 -2.50
CA VAL A 23 -3.31 -4.84 -1.28
C VAL A 23 -4.62 -4.05 -1.38
N PHE A 24 -5.01 -3.58 -2.59
CA PHE A 24 -6.28 -2.91 -2.82
C PHE A 24 -7.50 -3.85 -2.77
N PHE A 25 -7.33 -5.16 -3.01
CA PHE A 25 -8.41 -6.14 -3.00
C PHE A 25 -8.60 -6.87 -1.66
N SER A 26 -7.73 -6.69 -0.68
CA SER A 26 -7.77 -7.45 0.59
C SER A 26 -8.55 -6.81 1.75
N SER A 27 -9.22 -5.68 1.56
CA SER A 27 -10.11 -5.10 2.55
C SER A 27 -11.58 -5.45 2.25
N LEU A 28 -11.99 -6.69 2.50
CA LEU A 28 -13.40 -7.01 2.71
C LEU A 28 -13.78 -6.45 4.09
N PRO A 29 -14.72 -5.46 4.19
CA PRO A 29 -15.20 -5.03 5.48
C PRO A 29 -15.93 -6.19 6.16
N ALA A 30 -15.69 -6.39 7.45
CA ALA A 30 -16.53 -7.25 8.29
C ALA A 30 -17.99 -6.83 8.10
N ALA A 31 -18.92 -7.79 8.00
CA ALA A 31 -20.33 -7.51 7.79
C ALA A 31 -20.85 -6.62 8.92
N GLU A 32 -21.01 -5.34 8.63
CA GLU A 32 -21.49 -4.33 9.56
C GLU A 32 -22.96 -4.60 9.85
N LYS A 33 -23.35 -4.55 11.15
CA LYS A 33 -24.74 -4.69 11.61
C LYS A 33 -25.58 -3.61 10.94
N ASN A 34 -26.58 -4.00 10.15
CA ASN A 34 -27.39 -3.06 9.35
C ASN A 34 -28.83 -3.56 9.21
N TYR A 35 -29.76 -2.63 8.88
CA TYR A 35 -31.14 -2.96 8.56
C TYR A 35 -31.70 -1.92 7.59
N TYR A 36 -32.83 -2.27 6.94
CA TYR A 36 -33.68 -1.35 6.18
C TYR A 36 -35.14 -1.77 6.29
N PHE A 37 -36.06 -0.95 5.77
CA PHE A 37 -37.49 -1.22 5.83
C PHE A 37 -38.01 -1.66 4.45
N PRO A 38 -38.28 -2.96 4.23
CA PRO A 38 -38.93 -3.42 2.99
C PRO A 38 -40.31 -2.81 2.80
N GLN A 39 -41.09 -2.68 3.88
CA GLN A 39 -42.45 -2.14 3.79
C GLN A 39 -42.89 -1.52 5.12
N LEU A 40 -43.64 -0.41 4.99
CA LEU A 40 -44.53 0.13 5.99
C LEU A 40 -45.94 0.11 5.40
N LYS A 41 -46.89 -0.55 6.06
CA LYS A 41 -48.33 -0.53 5.72
C LYS A 41 -49.09 -0.01 6.92
N ALA A 42 -49.94 0.99 6.75
CA ALA A 42 -50.78 1.57 7.82
C ALA A 42 -52.21 1.79 7.36
N ASP A 43 -53.12 1.46 8.25
CA ASP A 43 -54.52 1.78 8.12
C ASP A 43 -54.90 2.76 9.28
N TYR A 44 -55.39 3.94 8.92
CA TYR A 44 -55.75 5.04 9.84
C TYR A 44 -57.26 5.21 9.85
N TYR A 45 -57.89 4.86 10.98
CA TYR A 45 -59.32 4.93 11.16
C TYR A 45 -59.70 6.20 11.93
N VAL A 46 -60.26 7.16 11.23
CA VAL A 46 -60.78 8.40 11.86
C VAL A 46 -62.06 8.08 12.62
N GLN A 47 -62.13 8.38 13.89
CA GLN A 47 -63.28 8.14 14.73
C GLN A 47 -64.19 9.39 14.82
N LYS A 48 -65.49 9.20 15.12
CA LYS A 48 -66.45 10.32 15.25
C LYS A 48 -66.06 11.30 16.38
N ASP A 49 -65.39 10.83 17.40
CA ASP A 49 -64.88 11.64 18.54
C ASP A 49 -63.66 12.47 18.18
N GLY A 50 -63.11 12.35 16.98
CA GLY A 50 -61.92 13.06 16.52
C GLY A 50 -60.60 12.36 16.87
N SER A 51 -60.65 11.18 17.45
CA SER A 51 -59.47 10.34 17.61
C SER A 51 -59.12 9.61 16.33
N LEU A 52 -57.85 9.20 16.19
CA LEU A 52 -57.33 8.43 15.09
C LEU A 52 -56.83 7.09 15.66
N GLU A 53 -57.44 5.98 15.26
CA GLU A 53 -56.92 4.64 15.52
C GLU A 53 -55.95 4.25 14.42
N VAL A 54 -54.78 3.84 14.81
CA VAL A 54 -53.67 3.48 13.90
C VAL A 54 -53.38 2.00 14.02
N ASP A 55 -53.36 1.34 12.85
CA ASP A 55 -53.02 -0.04 12.67
C ASP A 55 -51.87 -0.10 11.64
N GLU A 56 -50.66 -0.33 12.14
CA GLU A 56 -49.44 -0.18 11.36
C GLU A 56 -48.58 -1.45 11.37
N TYR A 57 -48.19 -1.92 10.21
CA TYR A 57 -47.28 -3.03 10.00
C TYR A 57 -45.94 -2.51 9.50
N LEU A 58 -44.92 -2.59 10.36
CA LEU A 58 -43.58 -2.14 10.06
C LEU A 58 -42.64 -3.34 9.85
N THR A 59 -42.18 -3.52 8.63
CA THR A 59 -41.32 -4.64 8.25
C THR A 59 -39.85 -4.19 8.22
N PHE A 60 -39.01 -4.92 8.94
CA PHE A 60 -37.55 -4.78 8.95
C PHE A 60 -36.91 -5.94 8.17
N GLU A 61 -35.83 -5.68 7.48
CA GLU A 61 -34.88 -6.65 6.98
C GLU A 61 -33.57 -6.48 7.74
N PHE A 62 -33.30 -7.37 8.70
CA PHE A 62 -32.13 -7.32 9.56
C PHE A 62 -30.93 -8.06 8.95
N ARG A 63 -29.75 -7.44 9.04
CA ARG A 63 -28.43 -8.05 8.76
C ARG A 63 -27.58 -7.95 10.01
N GLY A 64 -27.23 -9.07 10.64
CA GLY A 64 -26.64 -9.15 11.97
C GLY A 64 -27.69 -9.50 13.03
N ARG A 65 -27.34 -9.42 14.32
CA ARG A 65 -28.22 -9.78 15.46
C ARG A 65 -28.80 -8.51 16.07
N PHE A 66 -30.11 -8.50 16.28
CA PHE A 66 -30.87 -7.41 16.87
C PHE A 66 -31.74 -7.91 18.02
N SER A 67 -31.93 -7.09 19.05
CA SER A 67 -32.65 -7.45 20.26
C SER A 67 -33.72 -6.43 20.68
N TRP A 68 -33.78 -5.28 20.02
CA TRP A 68 -34.78 -4.25 20.27
C TRP A 68 -34.98 -3.37 19.02
N ALA A 69 -36.17 -2.74 18.96
CA ALA A 69 -36.43 -1.64 18.06
C ALA A 69 -37.20 -0.54 18.81
N SER A 70 -37.17 0.66 18.30
CA SER A 70 -37.85 1.80 18.87
C SER A 70 -38.48 2.71 17.81
N LEU A 71 -39.61 3.29 18.16
CA LEU A 71 -40.31 4.31 17.38
C LEU A 71 -40.52 5.54 18.27
N TRP A 72 -40.40 6.71 17.72
CA TRP A 72 -40.87 7.90 18.39
C TRP A 72 -41.79 8.73 17.48
N ILE A 73 -42.76 9.42 18.09
CA ILE A 73 -43.78 10.26 17.44
C ILE A 73 -43.76 11.64 18.08
N PRO A 74 -43.65 12.73 17.29
CA PRO A 74 -43.72 14.07 17.82
C PRO A 74 -45.15 14.36 18.30
N LEU A 75 -45.30 14.96 19.48
CA LEU A 75 -46.60 15.28 20.08
C LEU A 75 -47.12 16.66 19.65
N SER A 76 -47.02 16.97 18.37
CA SER A 76 -47.51 18.21 17.75
C SER A 76 -48.43 17.85 16.59
N ALA A 77 -49.65 18.33 16.60
CA ALA A 77 -50.62 18.06 15.56
C ALA A 77 -50.28 18.73 14.21
N ARG A 78 -49.51 19.81 14.23
CA ARG A 78 -49.05 20.52 13.04
C ARG A 78 -47.79 21.33 13.35
N ARG A 79 -46.74 21.21 12.50
CA ARG A 79 -45.49 22.01 12.67
C ARG A 79 -45.74 23.52 12.69
N SER A 80 -46.67 24.03 11.88
CA SER A 80 -47.01 25.45 11.83
C SER A 80 -47.86 25.95 13.03
N GLN A 81 -48.36 25.06 13.86
CA GLN A 81 -49.16 25.36 15.05
C GLN A 81 -48.69 24.56 16.27
N PRO A 82 -47.51 24.84 16.81
CA PRO A 82 -46.88 24.04 17.86
C PRO A 82 -47.64 23.99 19.18
N GLY A 83 -48.64 24.85 19.38
CA GLY A 83 -49.52 24.82 20.53
C GLY A 83 -50.59 23.72 20.49
N LEU A 84 -50.87 23.14 19.33
CA LEU A 84 -51.81 22.02 19.16
C LEU A 84 -51.11 20.70 19.41
N LYS A 85 -51.34 20.11 20.57
CA LYS A 85 -50.71 18.85 20.98
C LYS A 85 -51.57 17.66 20.69
N VAL A 86 -50.92 16.55 20.29
CA VAL A 86 -51.54 15.23 20.23
C VAL A 86 -51.15 14.41 21.46
N GLN A 87 -51.98 13.44 21.80
CA GLN A 87 -51.72 12.46 22.84
C GLN A 87 -51.81 11.07 22.26
N ILE A 88 -50.78 10.26 22.49
CA ILE A 88 -50.74 8.83 22.10
C ILE A 88 -51.18 8.02 23.31
N THR A 89 -52.16 7.12 23.10
CA THR A 89 -52.68 6.20 24.11
C THR A 89 -52.79 4.80 23.52
N ASP A 90 -52.94 3.80 24.39
CA ASP A 90 -53.20 2.40 24.04
C ASP A 90 -52.17 1.78 23.06
N PHE A 91 -50.91 2.21 23.20
CA PHE A 91 -49.84 1.76 22.34
C PHE A 91 -49.47 0.32 22.63
N ARG A 92 -49.54 -0.55 21.62
CA ARG A 92 -49.21 -1.97 21.67
C ARG A 92 -48.37 -2.35 20.49
N VAL A 93 -47.50 -3.37 20.67
CA VAL A 93 -46.71 -3.95 19.62
C VAL A 93 -46.83 -5.45 19.69
N ALA A 94 -47.11 -6.09 18.57
CA ALA A 94 -47.16 -7.54 18.42
C ALA A 94 -46.21 -8.00 17.32
N ASP A 95 -45.87 -9.27 17.32
CA ASP A 95 -45.11 -9.93 16.25
C ASP A 95 -46.02 -10.41 15.10
N GLU A 96 -45.47 -11.19 14.16
CA GLU A 96 -46.17 -11.74 12.99
C GLU A 96 -47.27 -12.77 13.37
N GLN A 97 -47.24 -13.29 14.59
CA GLN A 97 -48.22 -14.21 15.16
C GLN A 97 -49.24 -13.48 16.04
N ASP A 98 -49.27 -12.17 16.04
CA ASP A 98 -50.10 -11.29 16.85
C ASP A 98 -49.87 -11.51 18.37
N GLN A 99 -48.64 -11.95 18.77
CA GLN A 99 -48.24 -12.06 20.18
C GLN A 99 -47.66 -10.73 20.65
N GLU A 100 -48.18 -10.18 21.76
CA GLU A 100 -47.70 -8.94 22.34
C GLU A 100 -46.24 -9.06 22.78
N LEU A 101 -45.41 -8.08 22.39
CA LEU A 101 -43.99 -7.98 22.73
C LEU A 101 -43.78 -7.12 23.98
N PRO A 102 -42.71 -7.38 24.75
CA PRO A 102 -42.32 -6.52 25.89
C PRO A 102 -42.06 -5.08 25.39
N LEU A 103 -42.82 -4.12 25.95
CA LEU A 103 -42.89 -2.74 25.50
C LEU A 103 -42.59 -1.78 26.65
N GLU A 104 -41.74 -0.80 26.38
CA GLU A 104 -41.47 0.33 27.26
C GLU A 104 -41.90 1.62 26.54
N THR A 105 -42.72 2.48 27.16
CA THR A 105 -43.13 3.76 26.57
C THR A 105 -42.77 4.90 27.50
N VAL A 106 -42.33 6.01 26.91
CA VAL A 106 -41.98 7.23 27.66
C VAL A 106 -42.41 8.48 26.88
N VAL A 107 -42.80 9.52 27.58
CA VAL A 107 -43.09 10.84 27.00
C VAL A 107 -42.06 11.84 27.51
N GLU A 108 -41.18 12.28 26.67
CA GLU A 108 -40.13 13.23 26.98
C GLU A 108 -40.01 14.32 25.89
N GLN A 109 -39.73 15.56 26.31
CA GLN A 109 -39.43 16.68 25.39
C GLN A 109 -40.43 16.83 24.22
N ASN A 110 -41.72 16.65 24.48
CA ASN A 110 -42.79 16.73 23.47
C ASN A 110 -42.72 15.61 22.41
N LYS A 111 -42.15 14.44 22.75
CA LYS A 111 -42.08 13.23 21.93
C LYS A 111 -42.62 12.04 22.72
N PHE A 112 -43.39 11.20 22.07
CA PHE A 112 -43.75 9.88 22.58
C PHE A 112 -42.72 8.90 22.04
N GLN A 113 -42.13 8.07 22.89
CA GLN A 113 -41.20 7.02 22.51
C GLN A 113 -41.75 5.67 22.95
N ALA A 114 -41.61 4.68 22.06
CA ALA A 114 -41.92 3.30 22.32
C ALA A 114 -40.72 2.44 21.95
N ARG A 115 -40.31 1.52 22.84
CA ARG A 115 -39.26 0.54 22.59
C ARG A 115 -39.77 -0.83 22.94
N TRP A 116 -39.60 -1.75 22.00
CA TRP A 116 -39.98 -3.16 22.18
C TRP A 116 -38.79 -4.09 22.04
N ARG A 117 -38.87 -5.26 22.70
CA ARG A 117 -37.81 -6.26 22.73
C ARG A 117 -38.21 -7.50 21.94
N PHE A 118 -37.27 -8.02 21.17
CA PHE A 118 -37.40 -9.24 20.37
C PHE A 118 -36.01 -9.85 20.14
N GLN A 119 -35.94 -10.92 19.36
CA GLN A 119 -34.67 -11.45 18.87
C GLN A 119 -34.80 -11.68 17.36
N ALA A 120 -33.80 -11.21 16.60
CA ALA A 120 -33.69 -11.42 15.17
C ALA A 120 -32.23 -11.59 14.76
N ALA A 121 -31.96 -12.48 13.79
CA ALA A 121 -30.63 -12.73 13.27
C ALA A 121 -30.66 -13.01 11.77
N ASN A 122 -30.26 -12.00 10.95
CA ASN A 122 -30.24 -12.09 9.48
C ASN A 122 -31.59 -12.55 8.88
N GLU A 123 -32.68 -11.93 9.34
CA GLU A 123 -34.02 -12.31 8.95
C GLU A 123 -34.93 -11.08 8.80
N ARG A 124 -36.06 -11.30 8.14
CA ARG A 124 -37.14 -10.33 8.02
C ARG A 124 -38.10 -10.50 9.21
N ARG A 125 -38.47 -9.38 9.84
CA ARG A 125 -39.47 -9.33 10.91
C ARG A 125 -40.47 -8.21 10.62
N THR A 126 -41.74 -8.49 10.87
CA THR A 126 -42.83 -7.51 10.77
C THR A 126 -43.43 -7.30 12.16
N PHE A 127 -43.48 -6.06 12.58
CA PHE A 127 -44.11 -5.69 13.85
C PHE A 127 -45.45 -5.01 13.55
N HIS A 128 -46.47 -5.41 14.30
CA HIS A 128 -47.81 -4.86 14.24
C HIS A 128 -47.95 -3.85 15.40
N LEU A 129 -48.04 -2.56 15.07
CA LEU A 129 -48.16 -1.46 16.01
C LEU A 129 -49.62 -0.97 15.97
N ARG A 130 -50.24 -0.96 17.13
CA ARG A 130 -51.61 -0.47 17.31
C ARG A 130 -51.61 0.63 18.36
N TYR A 131 -52.19 1.78 18.06
CA TYR A 131 -52.27 2.90 19.01
C TYR A 131 -53.37 3.87 18.64
N LYS A 132 -53.78 4.70 19.61
CA LYS A 132 -54.77 5.77 19.42
C LYS A 132 -54.09 7.12 19.54
N VAL A 133 -54.42 8.02 18.59
CA VAL A 133 -53.97 9.43 18.58
C VAL A 133 -55.15 10.33 18.85
N ASN A 134 -55.12 11.02 19.97
CA ASN A 134 -56.09 12.05 20.29
C ASN A 134 -55.56 13.40 19.85
N GLY A 135 -56.37 14.19 19.15
CA GLY A 135 -56.02 15.54 18.72
C GLY A 135 -55.30 15.61 17.34
N ALA A 136 -55.33 14.56 16.54
CA ALA A 136 -54.76 14.57 15.20
C ALA A 136 -55.64 15.29 14.18
N ILE A 137 -56.93 15.34 14.42
CA ILE A 137 -57.91 15.99 13.53
C ILE A 137 -58.10 17.44 13.91
N LEU A 138 -57.92 18.35 12.95
CA LEU A 138 -58.10 19.80 13.15
C LEU A 138 -59.36 20.29 12.45
N ASP A 139 -60.21 21.02 13.16
CA ASP A 139 -61.42 21.65 12.63
C ASP A 139 -61.16 23.13 12.33
N TYR A 140 -61.21 23.50 11.06
CA TYR A 140 -61.15 24.88 10.60
C TYR A 140 -62.56 25.43 10.34
N ASP A 141 -62.63 26.58 9.69
CA ASP A 141 -63.92 27.28 9.53
C ASP A 141 -64.91 26.46 8.67
N ASP A 142 -64.49 25.84 7.59
CA ASP A 142 -65.30 25.14 6.60
C ASP A 142 -64.93 23.66 6.39
N VAL A 143 -63.73 23.23 6.88
CA VAL A 143 -63.20 21.88 6.71
C VAL A 143 -62.59 21.32 7.98
N SER A 144 -62.53 19.97 8.04
CA SER A 144 -61.69 19.21 8.97
C SER A 144 -60.55 18.61 8.22
N GLU A 145 -59.39 18.46 8.90
CA GLU A 145 -58.15 18.03 8.30
C GLU A 145 -57.44 16.97 9.18
N LEU A 146 -56.96 15.90 8.54
CA LEU A 146 -55.90 15.06 9.02
C LEU A 146 -54.61 15.38 8.22
N TYR A 147 -53.58 15.92 8.88
CA TYR A 147 -52.30 16.14 8.27
C TYR A 147 -51.22 15.41 9.11
N TRP A 148 -50.76 14.26 8.64
CA TRP A 148 -49.99 13.34 9.43
C TRP A 148 -48.71 12.92 8.74
N GLN A 149 -47.58 12.91 9.48
CA GLN A 149 -46.32 12.42 9.01
C GLN A 149 -46.21 10.90 9.29
N VAL A 150 -46.14 10.11 8.24
CA VAL A 150 -46.06 8.64 8.28
C VAL A 150 -44.61 8.21 8.48
N ILE A 151 -43.69 8.85 7.78
CA ILE A 151 -42.24 8.66 7.92
C ILE A 151 -41.62 10.03 8.19
N GLY A 152 -40.84 10.14 9.27
CA GLY A 152 -40.14 11.37 9.65
C GLY A 152 -38.77 11.51 8.93
N GLU A 153 -38.30 12.76 8.84
CA GLU A 153 -36.98 13.11 8.29
C GLU A 153 -35.81 12.47 9.07
N GLU A 154 -36.08 12.03 10.31
CA GLU A 154 -35.07 11.45 11.19
C GLU A 154 -34.91 9.93 11.04
N VAL A 155 -35.66 9.30 10.12
CA VAL A 155 -35.48 7.90 9.74
C VAL A 155 -34.22 7.78 8.90
N ASP A 156 -33.20 7.19 9.46
CA ASP A 156 -31.83 7.09 8.87
C ASP A 156 -31.64 5.90 7.94
N ARG A 157 -32.72 5.17 7.65
CA ARG A 157 -32.74 3.97 6.79
C ARG A 157 -33.79 4.09 5.68
N PRO A 158 -33.51 3.58 4.49
CA PRO A 158 -34.48 3.63 3.40
C PRO A 158 -35.66 2.71 3.63
N THR A 159 -36.84 3.13 3.12
CA THR A 159 -38.06 2.33 3.10
C THR A 159 -38.43 2.03 1.64
N ALA A 160 -38.50 0.75 1.28
CA ALA A 160 -38.72 0.37 -0.11
C ALA A 160 -40.17 0.68 -0.56
N LYS A 161 -41.15 0.43 0.30
CA LYS A 161 -42.56 0.66 0.00
C LYS A 161 -43.33 1.16 1.21
N VAL A 162 -44.16 2.20 1.02
CA VAL A 162 -45.08 2.77 2.00
C VAL A 162 -46.48 2.68 1.43
N LEU A 163 -47.41 2.10 2.19
CA LEU A 163 -48.83 2.00 1.86
C LEU A 163 -49.65 2.51 3.02
N VAL A 164 -50.48 3.50 2.78
CA VAL A 164 -51.33 4.07 3.82
C VAL A 164 -52.75 4.19 3.31
N ASN A 165 -53.71 3.73 4.11
CA ASN A 165 -55.12 4.01 3.88
C ASN A 165 -55.64 4.88 5.04
N VAL A 166 -56.51 5.82 4.69
CA VAL A 166 -57.25 6.63 5.66
C VAL A 166 -58.74 6.35 5.49
N HIS A 167 -59.37 5.95 6.59
CA HIS A 167 -60.77 5.58 6.62
C HIS A 167 -61.56 6.59 7.42
N LEU A 168 -62.56 7.25 6.82
CA LEU A 168 -63.51 8.11 7.54
C LEU A 168 -64.58 7.27 8.22
N PRO A 169 -65.22 7.76 9.29
CA PRO A 169 -66.26 7.04 10.02
C PRO A 169 -67.55 6.84 9.21
N GLU A 170 -67.79 7.69 8.25
CA GLU A 170 -68.94 7.66 7.33
C GLU A 170 -68.54 8.08 5.91
N PRO A 171 -69.21 7.57 4.86
CA PRO A 171 -68.89 7.97 3.50
C PRO A 171 -69.33 9.42 3.22
N LEU A 172 -68.52 10.12 2.43
CA LEU A 172 -68.84 11.45 1.91
C LEU A 172 -69.99 11.38 0.90
N LYS A 173 -70.64 12.50 0.62
CA LYS A 173 -71.74 12.54 -0.37
C LYS A 173 -71.22 12.48 -1.81
N SER A 174 -70.02 13.01 -2.06
CA SER A 174 -69.38 13.02 -3.39
C SER A 174 -67.86 13.19 -3.25
N ALA A 175 -67.10 12.78 -4.29
CA ALA A 175 -65.62 12.84 -4.28
C ALA A 175 -65.05 14.25 -4.35
N ASP A 176 -65.83 15.25 -4.80
CA ASP A 176 -65.40 16.65 -4.84
C ASP A 176 -65.37 17.31 -3.42
N GLN A 177 -65.98 16.64 -2.43
CA GLN A 177 -65.95 17.10 -1.04
C GLN A 177 -64.61 16.83 -0.35
N VAL A 178 -63.78 15.93 -0.86
CA VAL A 178 -62.48 15.58 -0.27
C VAL A 178 -61.31 16.15 -1.06
N LEU A 179 -60.27 16.59 -0.34
CA LEU A 179 -58.95 16.84 -0.94
C LEU A 179 -57.95 15.88 -0.29
N ILE A 180 -57.16 15.25 -1.15
CA ILE A 180 -56.10 14.33 -0.71
C ILE A 180 -54.74 14.75 -1.29
N TYR A 181 -53.75 14.89 -0.45
CA TYR A 181 -52.38 15.25 -0.87
C TYR A 181 -51.37 14.36 -0.14
N GLY A 182 -50.35 13.98 -0.85
CA GLY A 182 -49.19 13.28 -0.29
C GLY A 182 -47.91 14.10 -0.52
N HIS A 183 -47.08 14.22 0.50
CA HIS A 183 -45.79 14.89 0.38
C HIS A 183 -44.66 13.92 0.68
N GLY A 184 -43.56 14.03 -0.07
CA GLY A 184 -42.39 13.14 0.07
C GLY A 184 -41.70 12.86 -1.25
N PRO A 185 -41.35 11.60 -1.55
CA PRO A 185 -40.71 11.23 -2.79
C PRO A 185 -41.63 11.46 -3.99
N LEU A 186 -41.02 11.80 -5.15
CA LEU A 186 -41.76 12.03 -6.39
C LEU A 186 -42.47 10.77 -6.94
N SER A 187 -42.14 9.59 -6.43
CA SER A 187 -42.81 8.33 -6.72
C SER A 187 -44.13 8.18 -5.98
N GLY A 188 -44.47 9.13 -5.09
CA GLY A 188 -45.68 9.10 -4.30
C GLY A 188 -46.96 9.27 -5.16
N GLN A 189 -48.00 8.51 -4.85
CA GLN A 189 -49.30 8.57 -5.46
C GLN A 189 -50.40 8.59 -4.39
N SER A 190 -51.45 9.35 -4.64
CA SER A 190 -52.65 9.35 -3.81
C SER A 190 -53.87 9.00 -4.65
N LYS A 191 -54.83 8.25 -4.09
CA LYS A 191 -56.01 7.77 -4.81
C LYS A 191 -57.23 7.73 -3.90
N ILE A 192 -58.33 8.20 -4.36
CA ILE A 192 -59.66 7.99 -3.77
C ILE A 192 -60.09 6.59 -4.14
N ILE A 193 -60.17 5.68 -3.16
CA ILE A 193 -60.65 4.30 -3.40
C ILE A 193 -62.17 4.27 -3.49
N ASP A 194 -62.80 4.90 -2.49
CA ASP A 194 -64.25 5.13 -2.41
C ASP A 194 -64.52 6.42 -1.63
N LEU A 195 -65.82 6.71 -1.34
CA LEU A 195 -66.20 7.93 -0.63
C LEU A 195 -65.83 7.94 0.88
N GLN A 196 -65.24 6.86 1.37
CA GLN A 196 -64.83 6.70 2.78
C GLN A 196 -63.35 6.38 2.92
N THR A 197 -62.65 5.84 1.89
CA THR A 197 -61.29 5.33 1.93
C THR A 197 -60.38 6.04 0.96
N PHE A 198 -59.25 6.53 1.44
CA PHE A 198 -58.23 7.26 0.68
C PHE A 198 -56.88 6.58 0.83
N ALA A 199 -56.25 6.18 -0.30
CA ALA A 199 -54.98 5.47 -0.32
C ALA A 199 -53.83 6.35 -0.74
N PHE A 200 -52.67 6.11 -0.12
CA PHE A 200 -51.40 6.74 -0.43
C PHE A 200 -50.35 5.66 -0.58
N GLU A 201 -49.55 5.76 -1.61
CA GLU A 201 -48.43 4.85 -1.87
C GLU A 201 -47.19 5.66 -2.20
N ALA A 202 -46.03 5.26 -1.64
CA ALA A 202 -44.73 5.78 -2.01
C ALA A 202 -43.74 4.62 -2.13
N THR A 203 -42.79 4.72 -3.06
CA THR A 203 -41.75 3.73 -3.25
C THR A 203 -40.37 4.36 -3.22
N ASN A 204 -39.35 3.59 -2.82
CA ASN A 204 -37.97 4.04 -2.76
C ASN A 204 -37.78 5.33 -1.92
N VAL A 205 -38.37 5.37 -0.74
CA VAL A 205 -38.17 6.45 0.23
C VAL A 205 -36.75 6.35 0.77
N LEU A 206 -35.95 7.36 0.50
CA LEU A 206 -34.55 7.39 0.93
C LEU A 206 -34.41 7.65 2.42
N ALA A 207 -33.26 7.35 3.01
CA ALA A 207 -32.92 7.81 4.35
C ALA A 207 -33.10 9.34 4.44
N HIS A 208 -33.63 9.83 5.55
CA HIS A 208 -33.90 11.25 5.81
C HIS A 208 -34.93 11.90 4.88
N GLN A 209 -35.74 11.09 4.19
CA GLN A 209 -36.83 11.56 3.38
C GLN A 209 -38.17 11.27 4.07
N PHE A 210 -38.96 12.30 4.27
CA PHE A 210 -40.27 12.15 4.92
C PHE A 210 -41.36 11.67 3.94
N VAL A 211 -42.42 11.10 4.51
CA VAL A 211 -43.71 10.85 3.84
C VAL A 211 -44.82 11.41 4.72
N GLU A 212 -45.58 12.36 4.17
CA GLU A 212 -46.74 12.95 4.83
C GLU A 212 -48.02 12.74 4.00
N ILE A 213 -49.09 12.57 4.67
CA ILE A 213 -50.43 12.47 4.08
C ILE A 213 -51.32 13.60 4.58
N ARG A 214 -52.16 14.13 3.73
CA ARG A 214 -53.11 15.16 4.07
C ARG A 214 -54.47 14.80 3.46
N VAL A 215 -55.48 14.66 4.30
CA VAL A 215 -56.86 14.42 3.93
C VAL A 215 -57.73 15.52 4.52
N VAL A 216 -58.52 16.17 3.69
CA VAL A 216 -59.38 17.30 4.06
C VAL A 216 -60.80 17.02 3.63
N TRP A 217 -61.74 17.14 4.53
CA TRP A 217 -63.19 16.88 4.28
C TRP A 217 -64.05 17.98 4.91
N PRO A 218 -65.36 18.07 4.58
CA PRO A 218 -66.25 19.08 5.15
C PRO A 218 -66.35 18.96 6.65
N ARG A 219 -66.38 20.11 7.32
CA ARG A 219 -66.55 20.16 8.76
C ARG A 219 -67.86 19.55 9.21
N GLY A 220 -67.88 18.90 10.39
CA GLY A 220 -69.08 18.37 11.02
C GLY A 220 -69.25 16.85 10.91
N LEU A 221 -68.43 16.15 10.14
CA LEU A 221 -68.43 14.69 10.07
C LEU A 221 -67.76 14.07 11.33
N VAL A 222 -66.76 14.74 11.85
CA VAL A 222 -65.90 14.33 13.00
C VAL A 222 -65.76 15.52 13.96
N ARG A 223 -65.58 15.25 15.25
CA ARG A 223 -65.30 16.30 16.25
C ARG A 223 -63.80 16.50 16.36
N GLY A 224 -63.20 17.37 15.53
CA GLY A 224 -61.80 17.73 15.60
C GLY A 224 -61.49 18.80 16.67
N ILE A 225 -60.20 19.08 16.88
CA ILE A 225 -59.75 20.21 17.70
C ILE A 225 -59.93 21.52 16.92
N PRO A 226 -60.61 22.55 17.48
CA PRO A 226 -60.74 23.83 16.81
C PRO A 226 -59.39 24.48 16.50
N ALA A 227 -59.15 24.79 15.26
CA ALA A 227 -57.93 25.42 14.76
C ALA A 227 -58.26 26.66 13.93
N LYS A 228 -57.35 27.62 13.82
CA LYS A 228 -57.55 28.87 13.08
C LYS A 228 -56.53 29.03 11.96
N GLY A 229 -56.85 29.89 11.01
CA GLY A 229 -55.90 30.34 9.99
C GLY A 229 -55.91 29.58 8.71
N TYR A 230 -56.74 28.53 8.57
CA TYR A 230 -56.94 27.77 7.34
C TYR A 230 -58.42 27.64 6.97
N ASN A 231 -58.63 27.44 5.72
CA ASN A 231 -59.91 27.02 5.10
C ASN A 231 -59.61 26.25 3.84
N ARG A 232 -60.57 25.64 3.19
CA ARG A 232 -60.39 24.85 1.98
C ARG A 232 -59.57 25.59 0.91
N LYS A 233 -59.93 26.84 0.59
CA LYS A 233 -59.22 27.64 -0.44
C LYS A 233 -57.76 27.88 -0.11
N LYS A 234 -57.43 28.17 1.14
CA LYS A 234 -56.05 28.41 1.57
C LYS A 234 -55.22 27.13 1.53
N ILE A 235 -55.81 25.97 1.85
CA ILE A 235 -55.17 24.67 1.74
C ILE A 235 -54.86 24.38 0.25
N GLU A 236 -55.79 24.58 -0.66
CA GLU A 236 -55.60 24.40 -2.12
C GLU A 236 -54.47 25.30 -2.65
N GLN A 237 -54.38 26.54 -2.18
CA GLN A 237 -53.29 27.48 -2.53
C GLN A 237 -51.92 27.01 -2.00
N GLU A 238 -51.86 26.61 -0.74
CA GLU A 238 -50.64 26.07 -0.13
C GLU A 238 -50.13 24.85 -0.90
N GLU A 239 -51.01 23.92 -1.26
CA GLU A 239 -50.67 22.73 -2.02
C GLU A 239 -50.21 23.06 -3.46
N ALA A 240 -50.84 24.03 -4.13
CA ALA A 240 -50.37 24.49 -5.42
C ALA A 240 -48.96 25.09 -5.38
N GLU A 241 -48.62 25.81 -4.29
CA GLU A 241 -47.26 26.33 -4.05
C GLU A 241 -46.27 25.22 -3.82
N TYR A 242 -46.61 24.16 -3.05
CA TYR A 242 -45.73 23.01 -2.81
C TYR A 242 -45.45 22.25 -4.13
N VAL A 243 -46.43 22.06 -4.99
CA VAL A 243 -46.22 21.46 -6.31
C VAL A 243 -45.23 22.29 -7.14
N GLN A 244 -45.42 23.62 -7.18
CA GLN A 244 -44.52 24.49 -7.94
C GLN A 244 -43.08 24.48 -7.35
N GLN A 245 -42.92 24.47 -6.05
CA GLN A 245 -41.61 24.35 -5.43
C GLN A 245 -40.95 23.01 -5.73
N THR A 246 -41.72 21.92 -5.70
CA THR A 246 -41.24 20.58 -6.00
C THR A 246 -40.74 20.48 -7.45
N ILE A 247 -41.51 21.01 -8.41
CA ILE A 247 -41.11 21.06 -9.84
C ILE A 247 -39.81 21.87 -9.99
N ARG A 248 -39.71 23.04 -9.34
CA ARG A 248 -38.50 23.86 -9.42
C ARG A 248 -37.29 23.13 -8.84
N ARG A 249 -37.41 22.49 -7.66
CA ARG A 249 -36.35 21.71 -7.02
C ARG A 249 -35.89 20.53 -7.88
N ALA A 250 -36.85 19.80 -8.47
CA ALA A 250 -36.57 18.69 -9.37
C ALA A 250 -35.76 19.14 -10.61
N ARG A 251 -36.18 20.24 -11.26
CA ARG A 251 -35.42 20.82 -12.39
C ARG A 251 -33.99 21.24 -11.97
N GLN A 252 -33.87 21.95 -10.87
CA GLN A 252 -32.55 22.37 -10.38
C GLN A 252 -31.65 21.18 -10.01
N ALA A 253 -32.20 20.11 -9.44
CA ALA A 253 -31.45 18.90 -9.15
C ALA A 253 -30.95 18.22 -10.43
N GLN A 254 -31.82 18.10 -11.43
CA GLN A 254 -31.46 17.53 -12.74
C GLN A 254 -30.37 18.36 -13.45
N GLU A 255 -30.53 19.69 -13.49
CA GLU A 255 -29.53 20.59 -14.08
C GLU A 255 -28.15 20.49 -13.38
N ARG A 256 -28.15 20.35 -12.04
CA ARG A 256 -26.92 20.12 -11.26
C ARG A 256 -26.26 18.79 -11.59
N GLU A 257 -27.05 17.72 -11.69
CA GLU A 257 -26.55 16.40 -12.02
C GLU A 257 -25.94 16.37 -13.43
N GLU A 258 -26.63 16.92 -14.43
CA GLU A 258 -26.13 17.04 -15.80
C GLU A 258 -24.82 17.84 -15.86
N ARG A 259 -24.76 18.97 -15.15
CA ARG A 259 -23.55 19.80 -15.05
C ARG A 259 -22.40 19.04 -14.40
N THR A 260 -22.68 18.31 -13.33
CA THR A 260 -21.66 17.50 -12.62
C THR A 260 -21.12 16.39 -13.53
N GLN A 261 -21.99 15.68 -14.24
CA GLN A 261 -21.59 14.65 -15.19
C GLN A 261 -20.72 15.23 -16.32
N GLN A 262 -21.09 16.39 -16.87
CA GLN A 262 -20.28 17.07 -17.89
C GLN A 262 -18.90 17.48 -17.37
N ILE A 263 -18.82 18.00 -16.15
CA ILE A 263 -17.54 18.36 -15.51
C ILE A 263 -16.69 17.11 -15.31
N MET A 264 -17.26 16.04 -14.76
CA MET A 264 -16.55 14.78 -14.54
C MET A 264 -16.04 14.17 -15.85
N LEU A 265 -16.85 14.20 -16.91
CA LEU A 265 -16.43 13.75 -18.24
C LEU A 265 -15.25 14.57 -18.78
N ARG A 266 -15.28 15.91 -18.63
CA ARG A 266 -14.17 16.79 -19.05
C ARG A 266 -12.89 16.49 -18.26
N ILE A 267 -12.99 16.31 -16.95
CA ILE A 267 -11.84 15.95 -16.10
C ILE A 267 -11.27 14.59 -16.53
N PHE A 268 -12.14 13.60 -16.76
CA PHE A 268 -11.74 12.27 -17.21
C PHE A 268 -11.03 12.32 -18.58
N MET A 269 -11.59 13.06 -19.54
CA MET A 269 -10.97 13.25 -20.86
C MET A 269 -9.61 13.96 -20.76
N ALA A 270 -9.50 15.00 -19.94
CA ALA A 270 -8.24 15.70 -19.72
C ALA A 270 -7.19 14.78 -19.08
N TRP A 271 -7.61 13.98 -18.08
CA TRP A 271 -6.76 12.97 -17.45
C TRP A 271 -6.33 11.89 -18.45
N PHE A 272 -7.23 11.40 -19.29
CA PHE A 272 -6.91 10.41 -20.33
C PHE A 272 -5.88 10.95 -21.35
N VAL A 273 -6.07 12.17 -21.83
CA VAL A 273 -5.10 12.85 -22.70
C VAL A 273 -3.75 12.98 -22.01
N TRP A 274 -3.73 13.33 -20.71
CA TRP A 274 -2.50 13.42 -19.93
C TRP A 274 -1.74 12.10 -19.86
N GLN A 275 -2.41 10.94 -19.80
CA GLN A 275 -1.73 9.63 -19.77
C GLN A 275 -0.85 9.36 -21.01
N VAL A 276 -1.11 10.03 -22.11
CA VAL A 276 -0.32 9.93 -23.35
C VAL A 276 0.64 11.12 -23.49
N VAL A 277 0.11 12.32 -23.36
CA VAL A 277 0.88 13.57 -23.60
C VAL A 277 1.94 13.80 -22.51
N GLY A 278 1.62 13.53 -21.25
CA GLY A 278 2.55 13.72 -20.14
C GLY A 278 3.83 12.89 -20.27
N PRO A 279 3.75 11.56 -20.49
CA PRO A 279 4.92 10.72 -20.75
C PRO A 279 5.71 11.14 -22.01
N LEU A 280 5.05 11.61 -23.07
CA LEU A 280 5.73 12.09 -24.28
C LEU A 280 6.51 13.37 -24.00
N ILE A 281 5.92 14.34 -23.34
CA ILE A 281 6.63 15.58 -22.92
C ILE A 281 7.82 15.21 -22.04
N TRP A 282 7.60 14.32 -21.07
CA TRP A 282 8.67 13.87 -20.19
C TRP A 282 9.80 13.19 -20.97
N LEU A 283 9.48 12.35 -21.96
CA LEU A 283 10.47 11.67 -22.79
C LEU A 283 11.32 12.66 -23.59
N VAL A 284 10.68 13.68 -24.16
CA VAL A 284 11.40 14.75 -24.90
C VAL A 284 12.35 15.49 -23.94
N LEU A 285 11.87 15.91 -22.77
CA LEU A 285 12.71 16.55 -21.76
C LEU A 285 13.85 15.62 -21.33
N TYR A 286 13.55 14.33 -21.07
CA TYR A 286 14.57 13.35 -20.75
C TYR A 286 15.65 13.27 -21.84
N LEU A 287 15.31 13.17 -23.12
CA LEU A 287 16.27 13.10 -24.22
C LEU A 287 17.18 14.33 -24.30
N VAL A 288 16.62 15.52 -24.12
CA VAL A 288 17.39 16.79 -24.09
C VAL A 288 18.39 16.79 -22.92
N PHE A 289 17.95 16.38 -21.73
CA PHE A 289 18.81 16.34 -20.56
C PHE A 289 19.81 15.18 -20.62
N TRP A 290 19.43 14.04 -21.20
CA TRP A 290 20.32 12.90 -21.40
C TRP A 290 21.46 13.24 -22.37
N GLU A 291 21.19 13.89 -23.49
CA GLU A 291 22.24 14.31 -24.43
C GLU A 291 23.25 15.25 -23.76
N LYS A 292 22.77 16.16 -22.92
CA LYS A 292 23.61 17.17 -22.26
C LYS A 292 24.36 16.63 -21.03
N TYR A 293 23.73 15.78 -20.20
CA TYR A 293 24.22 15.40 -18.88
C TYR A 293 24.39 13.89 -18.70
N GLY A 294 23.68 13.05 -19.46
CA GLY A 294 23.67 11.60 -19.29
C GLY A 294 24.57 10.85 -20.26
N ARG A 295 24.81 11.39 -21.45
CA ARG A 295 25.59 10.74 -22.48
C ARG A 295 27.02 10.54 -22.03
N ASP A 296 27.52 9.28 -22.08
CA ASP A 296 28.89 8.93 -21.71
C ASP A 296 29.92 9.58 -22.66
N TYR A 297 31.09 9.87 -22.10
CA TYR A 297 32.23 10.32 -22.89
C TYR A 297 32.73 9.20 -23.78
N LYS A 298 33.07 9.52 -25.03
CA LYS A 298 33.74 8.62 -25.96
C LYS A 298 35.24 8.88 -25.95
N PHE A 299 36.03 7.83 -25.98
CA PHE A 299 37.49 7.89 -26.03
C PHE A 299 37.93 7.00 -27.18
N GLU A 300 38.60 7.59 -28.20
CA GLU A 300 39.05 6.86 -29.36
C GLU A 300 40.50 6.36 -29.21
N ASP A 301 41.21 6.85 -28.20
CA ASP A 301 42.61 6.57 -27.91
C ASP A 301 42.84 5.42 -26.93
N LEU A 302 41.79 4.72 -26.53
CA LEU A 302 41.90 3.62 -25.55
C LEU A 302 42.10 2.26 -26.23
N PRO A 303 43.02 1.41 -25.71
CA PRO A 303 43.26 0.11 -26.25
C PRO A 303 42.08 -0.85 -25.95
N GLU A 304 41.88 -1.81 -26.83
CA GLU A 304 40.90 -2.87 -26.63
C GLU A 304 41.22 -3.76 -25.43
N TYR A 305 42.50 -4.04 -25.18
CA TYR A 305 43.05 -4.75 -24.04
C TYR A 305 44.03 -3.87 -23.30
N TYR A 306 43.80 -3.65 -22.02
CA TYR A 306 44.73 -2.96 -21.14
C TYR A 306 45.35 -3.94 -20.17
N ARG A 307 46.68 -3.92 -20.06
CA ARG A 307 47.44 -4.96 -19.34
C ARG A 307 47.98 -4.47 -18.00
N GLU A 308 48.07 -3.18 -17.79
CA GLU A 308 48.48 -2.57 -16.53
C GLU A 308 47.26 -2.36 -15.60
N ILE A 309 47.55 -2.14 -14.32
CA ILE A 309 46.52 -1.74 -13.36
C ILE A 309 46.23 -0.25 -13.57
N PRO A 310 44.99 0.15 -13.91
CA PRO A 310 44.67 1.52 -14.31
C PRO A 310 44.94 2.57 -13.23
N SER A 311 44.83 2.21 -11.95
CA SER A 311 45.11 3.10 -10.82
C SER A 311 45.36 2.34 -9.53
N ALA A 312 45.85 3.05 -8.49
CA ALA A 312 46.03 2.51 -7.16
C ALA A 312 44.71 2.45 -6.33
N LEU A 313 43.54 2.49 -6.96
CA LEU A 313 42.28 2.38 -6.24
C LEU A 313 42.12 1.01 -5.60
N PRO A 314 41.72 0.94 -4.32
CA PRO A 314 41.33 -0.31 -3.67
C PRO A 314 40.19 -1.01 -4.41
N PRO A 315 40.13 -2.36 -4.38
CA PRO A 315 39.12 -3.14 -5.13
C PRO A 315 37.67 -2.71 -4.85
N ALA A 316 37.35 -2.36 -3.60
CA ALA A 316 36.01 -1.89 -3.25
C ALA A 316 35.64 -0.58 -3.95
N LEU A 317 36.57 0.37 -4.07
CA LEU A 317 36.34 1.62 -4.80
C LEU A 317 36.27 1.41 -6.32
N VAL A 318 37.06 0.49 -6.87
CA VAL A 318 36.96 0.08 -8.28
C VAL A 318 35.57 -0.48 -8.57
N GLN A 319 35.00 -1.27 -7.67
CA GLN A 319 33.63 -1.77 -7.82
C GLN A 319 32.61 -0.62 -7.87
N VAL A 320 32.71 0.37 -6.98
CA VAL A 320 31.82 1.54 -6.97
C VAL A 320 31.96 2.34 -8.26
N LEU A 321 33.18 2.60 -8.72
CA LEU A 321 33.45 3.29 -9.99
C LEU A 321 32.80 2.54 -11.18
N ARG A 322 33.01 1.23 -11.24
CA ARG A 322 32.47 0.34 -12.30
C ARG A 322 30.93 0.30 -12.30
N ARG A 323 30.33 0.37 -11.13
CA ARG A 323 28.88 0.28 -10.93
C ARG A 323 28.17 1.63 -10.84
N GLU A 324 28.80 2.72 -11.32
CA GLU A 324 28.17 4.06 -11.39
C GLU A 324 27.73 4.58 -10.02
N GLY A 325 28.55 4.41 -9.01
CA GLY A 325 28.24 4.85 -7.65
C GLY A 325 27.18 4.02 -6.94
N LYS A 326 26.83 2.80 -7.43
CA LYS A 326 26.00 1.86 -6.67
C LYS A 326 26.81 1.25 -5.52
N LYS A 327 26.12 0.93 -4.43
CA LYS A 327 26.72 0.29 -3.26
C LYS A 327 27.51 -0.97 -3.63
N VAL A 328 28.58 -1.23 -2.88
CA VAL A 328 29.39 -2.43 -3.01
C VAL A 328 28.59 -3.72 -2.78
N THR A 329 29.08 -4.81 -3.34
CA THR A 329 28.54 -6.15 -3.14
C THR A 329 29.54 -7.01 -2.35
N PRO A 330 29.13 -8.19 -1.84
CA PRO A 330 30.02 -9.08 -1.09
C PRO A 330 31.31 -9.44 -1.80
N VAL A 331 31.31 -9.46 -3.14
CA VAL A 331 32.54 -9.69 -3.94
C VAL A 331 33.63 -8.64 -3.65
N ALA A 332 33.25 -7.39 -3.34
CA ALA A 332 34.22 -6.36 -2.96
C ALA A 332 34.91 -6.67 -1.63
N LEU A 333 34.17 -7.25 -0.66
CA LEU A 333 34.76 -7.69 0.61
C LEU A 333 35.81 -8.77 0.37
N THR A 334 35.46 -9.80 -0.42
CA THR A 334 36.42 -10.87 -0.79
C THR A 334 37.64 -10.30 -1.50
N ALA A 335 37.46 -9.45 -2.52
CA ALA A 335 38.58 -8.84 -3.23
C ALA A 335 39.45 -7.94 -2.32
N THR A 336 38.86 -7.28 -1.33
CA THR A 336 39.58 -6.48 -0.33
C THR A 336 40.44 -7.38 0.60
N ILE A 337 39.89 -8.54 1.02
CA ILE A 337 40.67 -9.53 1.80
C ILE A 337 41.91 -10.00 1.02
N PHE A 338 41.72 -10.32 -0.27
CA PHE A 338 42.83 -10.74 -1.13
C PHE A 338 43.84 -9.62 -1.38
N ASP A 339 43.39 -8.36 -1.54
CA ASP A 339 44.32 -7.23 -1.69
C ASP A 339 45.13 -6.96 -0.39
N LEU A 340 44.52 -7.11 0.77
CA LEU A 340 45.18 -7.02 2.06
C LEU A 340 46.22 -8.13 2.24
N ALA A 341 45.91 -9.35 1.77
CA ALA A 341 46.87 -10.46 1.75
C ALA A 341 48.05 -10.18 0.81
N ARG A 342 47.79 -9.69 -0.40
CA ARG A 342 48.80 -9.29 -1.38
C ARG A 342 49.74 -8.21 -0.82
N ARG A 343 49.20 -7.23 -0.07
CA ARG A 343 50.00 -6.18 0.59
C ARG A 343 50.68 -6.65 1.87
N GLY A 344 50.50 -7.93 2.28
CA GLY A 344 51.16 -8.58 3.41
C GLY A 344 50.61 -8.17 4.78
N TYR A 345 49.37 -7.69 4.89
CA TYR A 345 48.70 -7.46 6.18
C TYR A 345 48.18 -8.75 6.78
N LEU A 346 47.74 -9.68 5.95
CA LEU A 346 47.34 -11.02 6.35
C LEU A 346 47.93 -12.07 5.39
N GLU A 347 48.00 -13.31 5.83
CA GLU A 347 48.40 -14.47 5.04
C GLU A 347 47.25 -15.47 5.00
N ILE A 348 47.03 -16.07 3.84
CA ILE A 348 46.02 -17.11 3.62
C ILE A 348 46.76 -18.43 3.42
N LYS A 349 46.54 -19.40 4.34
CA LYS A 349 47.23 -20.72 4.33
C LYS A 349 46.21 -21.84 4.38
N ASP A 350 46.51 -22.92 3.61
CA ASP A 350 45.83 -24.20 3.76
C ASP A 350 46.69 -25.13 4.64
N GLU A 351 46.11 -25.62 5.71
CA GLU A 351 46.73 -26.63 6.55
C GLU A 351 46.06 -27.97 6.32
N GLN A 352 46.87 -28.99 6.01
CA GLN A 352 46.37 -30.33 5.82
C GLN A 352 46.51 -31.12 7.12
N THR A 353 45.36 -31.52 7.65
CA THR A 353 45.31 -32.41 8.81
C THR A 353 44.96 -33.82 8.35
N VAL A 354 45.85 -34.77 8.65
CA VAL A 354 45.62 -36.19 8.38
C VAL A 354 44.80 -36.78 9.53
N LYS A 355 43.54 -37.04 9.31
CA LYS A 355 42.73 -37.80 10.27
C LYS A 355 42.75 -39.28 9.94
N LYS A 356 43.33 -40.10 10.82
CA LYS A 356 43.25 -41.55 10.76
C LYS A 356 41.82 -41.98 11.05
N THR A 357 41.20 -42.62 10.10
CA THR A 357 39.86 -43.21 10.27
C THR A 357 39.98 -44.74 10.21
N LEU A 358 38.98 -45.46 10.72
CA LEU A 358 38.95 -46.94 10.70
C LEU A 358 39.08 -47.55 9.26
N PHE A 359 38.95 -46.75 8.21
CA PHE A 359 39.02 -47.17 6.80
C PHE A 359 40.14 -46.52 6.01
N GLY A 360 41.14 -45.89 6.70
CA GLY A 360 42.29 -45.27 6.05
C GLY A 360 42.50 -43.81 6.51
N GLU A 361 43.56 -43.20 5.94
CA GLU A 361 43.90 -41.80 6.24
C GLU A 361 43.04 -40.88 5.36
N LYS A 362 42.27 -39.95 5.99
CA LYS A 362 41.51 -38.91 5.30
C LYS A 362 42.24 -37.58 5.50
N ILE A 363 42.77 -37.04 4.42
CA ILE A 363 43.36 -35.71 4.39
C ILE A 363 42.21 -34.69 4.43
N LYS A 364 42.20 -33.85 5.46
CA LYS A 364 41.27 -32.70 5.55
C LYS A 364 42.08 -31.42 5.39
N SER A 365 41.82 -30.65 4.36
CA SER A 365 42.38 -29.31 4.16
C SER A 365 41.49 -28.27 4.84
N GLU A 366 42.08 -27.36 5.59
CA GLU A 366 41.41 -26.24 6.26
C GLU A 366 42.18 -24.95 6.00
N THR A 367 41.47 -23.90 5.55
CA THR A 367 42.07 -22.61 5.20
C THR A 367 42.08 -21.69 6.41
N PHE A 368 43.20 -21.03 6.68
CA PHE A 368 43.41 -20.10 7.78
C PHE A 368 43.80 -18.71 7.27
N PHE A 369 43.31 -17.70 7.94
CA PHE A 369 43.78 -16.31 7.86
C PHE A 369 44.69 -16.02 9.03
N SER A 370 45.89 -15.51 8.77
CA SER A 370 46.89 -15.15 9.82
C SER A 370 47.28 -13.69 9.67
N LEU A 371 47.13 -12.90 10.74
CA LEU A 371 47.56 -11.50 10.77
C LEU A 371 49.10 -11.40 10.78
N LYS A 372 49.66 -10.57 9.90
CA LYS A 372 51.11 -10.42 9.72
C LYS A 372 51.66 -9.07 10.11
N LYS A 373 50.87 -8.01 10.04
CA LYS A 373 51.27 -6.64 10.35
C LYS A 373 50.22 -5.97 11.23
N ASP A 374 50.69 -5.15 12.15
CA ASP A 374 49.80 -4.23 12.84
C ASP A 374 49.20 -3.22 11.87
N TYR A 375 47.90 -3.11 11.89
CA TYR A 375 47.10 -2.26 10.98
C TYR A 375 46.52 -1.03 11.69
N SER A 376 46.55 -0.98 13.03
CA SER A 376 45.84 0.03 13.82
C SER A 376 46.35 1.44 13.53
N SER A 377 47.68 1.60 13.46
CA SER A 377 48.37 2.88 13.25
C SER A 377 48.74 3.16 11.79
N ASP A 378 48.52 2.20 10.85
CA ASP A 378 48.99 2.34 9.49
C ASP A 378 48.12 3.35 8.71
N LYS A 379 48.78 4.43 8.22
CA LYS A 379 48.15 5.49 7.42
C LYS A 379 47.92 5.11 5.94
N ASN A 380 48.53 4.01 5.48
CA ASN A 380 48.38 3.52 4.11
C ASN A 380 47.11 2.68 3.91
N LEU A 381 46.39 2.38 5.00
CA LEU A 381 45.14 1.68 4.98
C LEU A 381 43.96 2.68 5.04
N ALA A 382 43.02 2.53 4.12
CA ALA A 382 41.73 3.21 4.20
C ALA A 382 40.92 2.70 5.40
N ALA A 383 40.05 3.53 5.96
CA ALA A 383 39.28 3.17 7.14
C ALA A 383 38.44 1.89 6.93
N PHE A 384 37.87 1.70 5.72
CA PHE A 384 37.10 0.49 5.38
C PHE A 384 37.99 -0.76 5.21
N GLU A 385 39.28 -0.63 4.93
CA GLU A 385 40.23 -1.74 4.87
C GLU A 385 40.61 -2.21 6.28
N LYS A 386 40.78 -1.27 7.22
CA LYS A 386 40.96 -1.57 8.63
C LYS A 386 39.76 -2.32 9.22
N ASP A 387 38.54 -1.91 8.88
CA ASP A 387 37.32 -2.60 9.33
C ASP A 387 37.28 -4.08 8.88
N VAL A 388 37.89 -4.41 7.74
CA VAL A 388 37.94 -5.81 7.27
C VAL A 388 38.91 -6.63 8.14
N LEU A 389 40.04 -6.07 8.51
CA LEU A 389 40.99 -6.74 9.44
C LEU A 389 40.39 -6.88 10.84
N GLU A 390 39.72 -5.84 11.34
CA GLU A 390 38.95 -5.87 12.58
C GLU A 390 37.86 -6.96 12.57
N LEU A 391 37.09 -7.07 11.46
CA LEU A 391 36.08 -8.12 11.30
C LEU A 391 36.70 -9.51 11.43
N LEU A 392 37.83 -9.76 10.78
CA LEU A 392 38.48 -11.06 10.77
C LEU A 392 39.14 -11.42 12.11
N PHE A 393 39.87 -10.48 12.71
CA PHE A 393 40.76 -10.81 13.82
C PHE A 393 40.28 -10.34 15.21
N GLU A 394 39.31 -9.43 15.26
CA GLU A 394 38.74 -8.94 16.51
C GLU A 394 37.30 -9.38 16.71
N ILE A 395 36.45 -9.24 15.69
CA ILE A 395 35.00 -9.49 15.81
C ILE A 395 34.68 -10.98 15.67
N ALA A 396 35.13 -11.62 14.58
CA ALA A 396 34.78 -13.01 14.29
C ALA A 396 35.61 -14.04 15.12
N ASN A 397 36.67 -13.60 15.80
CA ASN A 397 37.57 -14.46 16.55
C ASN A 397 37.28 -14.52 18.06
N HIS A 398 36.12 -13.99 18.50
CA HIS A 398 35.77 -13.91 19.93
C HIS A 398 35.32 -15.24 20.60
N GLY A 399 35.62 -16.41 20.00
CA GLY A 399 35.20 -17.72 20.56
C GLY A 399 35.92 -18.17 21.85
N GLU A 400 37.09 -17.69 22.21
CA GLU A 400 37.87 -18.18 23.38
C GLU A 400 38.69 -17.10 24.15
N GLY A 401 38.16 -15.89 24.28
CA GLY A 401 38.68 -14.93 25.29
C GLY A 401 40.09 -14.34 25.07
N ARG A 402 40.72 -14.56 23.91
CA ARG A 402 41.97 -13.88 23.49
C ARG A 402 41.92 -13.56 22.00
N PRO A 403 42.27 -12.33 21.58
CA PRO A 403 42.43 -12.02 20.17
C PRO A 403 43.52 -12.94 19.58
N SER A 404 43.15 -13.87 18.75
CA SER A 404 44.09 -14.74 18.06
C SER A 404 44.53 -14.07 16.76
N SER A 405 45.81 -14.11 16.46
CA SER A 405 46.37 -13.66 15.19
C SER A 405 45.99 -14.58 14.00
N THR A 406 45.24 -15.65 14.27
CA THR A 406 44.85 -16.66 13.27
C THR A 406 43.40 -17.02 13.43
N LEU A 407 42.65 -17.07 12.29
CA LEU A 407 41.26 -17.42 12.20
C LEU A 407 41.05 -18.46 11.10
N SER A 408 40.34 -19.58 11.39
CA SER A 408 39.99 -20.50 10.32
C SER A 408 38.84 -19.95 9.44
N LEU A 409 38.88 -20.26 8.16
CA LEU A 409 37.76 -19.93 7.27
C LEU A 409 36.44 -20.54 7.75
N LYS A 410 36.52 -21.74 8.34
CA LYS A 410 35.32 -22.43 8.86
C LYS A 410 34.72 -21.62 10.01
N ASP A 411 35.52 -21.20 10.99
CA ASP A 411 35.03 -20.43 12.14
C ASP A 411 34.51 -19.05 11.72
N PHE A 412 35.15 -18.42 10.75
CA PHE A 412 34.62 -17.19 10.14
C PHE A 412 33.24 -17.40 9.49
N VAL A 413 33.07 -18.49 8.75
CA VAL A 413 31.80 -18.83 8.12
C VAL A 413 30.72 -19.16 9.14
N ASP A 414 31.08 -19.91 10.18
CA ASP A 414 30.14 -20.29 11.23
C ASP A 414 29.74 -19.04 12.03
N TYR A 415 30.66 -18.12 12.35
CA TYR A 415 30.32 -16.81 12.90
C TYR A 415 29.32 -16.03 12.04
N LEU A 416 29.52 -15.96 10.72
CA LEU A 416 28.60 -15.25 9.81
C LEU A 416 27.19 -15.87 9.79
N LYS A 417 27.07 -17.18 10.00
CA LYS A 417 25.78 -17.90 10.05
C LYS A 417 25.08 -17.72 11.40
N GLU A 418 25.84 -17.70 12.48
CA GLU A 418 25.33 -17.57 13.85
C GLU A 418 24.93 -16.13 14.17
N HIS A 419 25.61 -15.14 13.56
CA HIS A 419 25.39 -13.70 13.77
C HIS A 419 24.95 -12.93 12.51
N PRO A 420 23.87 -13.36 11.79
CA PRO A 420 23.52 -12.80 10.48
C PRO A 420 23.12 -11.32 10.55
N LEU A 421 22.44 -10.90 11.61
CA LEU A 421 21.99 -9.50 11.78
C LEU A 421 23.15 -8.56 12.12
N GLU A 422 24.10 -9.02 12.93
CA GLU A 422 25.29 -8.26 13.29
C GLU A 422 26.17 -8.05 12.06
N PHE A 423 26.41 -9.12 11.31
CA PHE A 423 27.16 -9.04 10.06
C PHE A 423 26.46 -8.14 9.02
N GLN A 424 25.13 -8.22 8.87
CA GLN A 424 24.39 -7.32 8.00
C GLN A 424 24.55 -5.85 8.41
N SER A 425 24.46 -5.56 9.70
CA SER A 425 24.68 -4.21 10.24
C SER A 425 26.09 -3.73 9.97
N TRP A 426 27.09 -4.57 10.22
CA TRP A 426 28.49 -4.30 9.92
C TRP A 426 28.71 -4.04 8.42
N PHE A 427 28.23 -4.93 7.55
CA PHE A 427 28.37 -4.80 6.09
C PHE A 427 27.74 -3.51 5.56
N ARG A 428 26.59 -3.13 6.10
CA ARG A 428 25.95 -1.86 5.76
C ARG A 428 26.81 -0.66 6.15
N LYS A 429 27.36 -0.64 7.37
CA LYS A 429 28.26 0.43 7.84
C LYS A 429 29.54 0.49 7.00
N TRP A 430 30.10 -0.66 6.70
CA TRP A 430 31.26 -0.80 5.84
C TRP A 430 30.98 -0.24 4.43
N ALA A 431 29.89 -0.63 3.81
CA ALA A 431 29.48 -0.13 2.52
C ALA A 431 29.23 1.40 2.53
N GLU A 432 28.71 1.94 3.63
CA GLU A 432 28.53 3.39 3.81
C GLU A 432 29.87 4.15 3.93
N LYS A 433 30.90 3.55 4.55
CA LYS A 433 32.25 4.13 4.60
C LYS A 433 32.85 4.21 3.20
N ILE A 434 32.74 3.14 2.40
CA ILE A 434 33.21 3.10 1.02
C ILE A 434 32.45 4.13 0.15
N ASP A 435 31.13 4.23 0.32
CA ASP A 435 30.32 5.21 -0.42
C ASP A 435 30.71 6.66 -0.08
N ARG A 436 31.02 6.95 1.19
CA ARG A 436 31.54 8.28 1.59
C ARG A 436 32.88 8.60 0.92
N GLU A 437 33.79 7.65 0.88
CA GLU A 437 35.08 7.83 0.22
C GLU A 437 34.94 7.96 -1.29
N ALA A 438 34.09 7.16 -1.92
CA ALA A 438 33.75 7.26 -3.33
C ALA A 438 33.14 8.64 -3.68
N ARG A 439 32.28 9.18 -2.82
CA ARG A 439 31.73 10.53 -2.99
C ARG A 439 32.80 11.61 -2.82
N ALA A 440 33.74 11.47 -1.90
CA ALA A 440 34.85 12.39 -1.76
C ALA A 440 35.73 12.43 -3.01
N LYS A 441 35.93 11.29 -3.67
CA LYS A 441 36.62 11.20 -4.98
C LYS A 441 35.78 11.73 -6.16
N GLN A 442 34.48 11.97 -5.95
CA GLN A 442 33.55 12.52 -6.97
C GLN A 442 33.58 11.71 -8.29
N PHE A 443 33.39 10.40 -8.23
CA PHE A 443 33.35 9.55 -9.42
C PHE A 443 32.28 9.99 -10.41
N LEU A 444 31.13 10.50 -9.92
CA LEU A 444 30.04 11.01 -10.76
C LEU A 444 30.13 12.54 -10.89
N GLU A 445 29.75 13.03 -12.05
CA GLU A 445 29.70 14.45 -12.33
C GLU A 445 28.60 15.14 -11.47
N PRO A 446 28.93 16.16 -10.64
CA PRO A 446 27.95 16.77 -9.73
C PRO A 446 26.71 17.34 -10.45
N LYS A 447 26.90 17.90 -11.66
CA LYS A 447 25.80 18.44 -12.47
C LYS A 447 24.84 17.35 -12.92
N SER A 448 25.35 16.23 -13.44
CA SER A 448 24.53 15.09 -13.87
C SER A 448 23.77 14.46 -12.70
N LEU A 449 24.43 14.33 -11.55
CA LEU A 449 23.80 13.82 -10.33
C LEU A 449 22.68 14.74 -9.81
N LYS A 450 22.87 16.06 -9.90
CA LYS A 450 21.83 17.05 -9.54
C LYS A 450 20.62 16.92 -10.47
N VAL A 451 20.85 16.84 -11.78
CA VAL A 451 19.79 16.67 -12.78
C VAL A 451 19.02 15.38 -12.53
N TYR A 452 19.71 14.25 -12.32
CA TYR A 452 19.08 12.97 -11.96
C TYR A 452 18.16 13.09 -10.73
N LYS A 453 18.65 13.73 -9.65
CA LYS A 453 17.86 13.92 -8.43
C LYS A 453 16.63 14.79 -8.67
N ILE A 454 16.75 15.86 -9.44
CA ILE A 454 15.62 16.74 -9.78
C ILE A 454 14.61 15.98 -10.63
N PHE A 455 15.06 15.27 -11.68
CA PHE A 455 14.17 14.47 -12.52
C PHE A 455 13.36 13.47 -11.70
N LEU A 456 14.01 12.71 -10.83
CA LEU A 456 13.33 11.72 -10.00
C LEU A 456 12.40 12.39 -8.97
N GLY A 457 12.89 13.45 -8.31
CA GLY A 457 12.16 14.17 -7.26
C GLY A 457 10.92 14.92 -7.76
N VAL A 458 10.88 15.31 -9.03
CA VAL A 458 9.69 15.92 -9.65
C VAL A 458 8.78 14.87 -10.27
N THR A 459 9.35 13.90 -10.97
CA THR A 459 8.56 12.94 -11.75
C THR A 459 7.80 11.96 -10.88
N ILE A 460 8.39 11.45 -9.79
CA ILE A 460 7.70 10.47 -8.93
C ILE A 460 6.43 11.09 -8.30
N PRO A 461 6.48 12.24 -7.61
CA PRO A 461 5.27 12.87 -7.10
C PRO A 461 4.25 13.19 -8.20
N LEU A 462 4.70 13.69 -9.36
CA LEU A 462 3.82 13.99 -10.49
C LEU A 462 3.11 12.72 -10.99
N ALA A 463 3.83 11.62 -11.16
CA ALA A 463 3.27 10.34 -11.60
C ALA A 463 2.25 9.78 -10.59
N VAL A 464 2.50 9.95 -9.28
CA VAL A 464 1.58 9.52 -8.21
C VAL A 464 0.31 10.40 -8.23
N ILE A 465 0.45 11.72 -8.24
CA ILE A 465 -0.68 12.66 -8.22
C ILE A 465 -1.57 12.49 -9.46
N THR A 466 -0.98 12.25 -10.63
CA THR A 466 -1.71 12.07 -11.88
C THR A 466 -2.12 10.63 -12.16
N PHE A 467 -1.82 9.69 -11.25
CA PHE A 467 -2.05 8.25 -11.44
C PHE A 467 -1.52 7.76 -12.80
N SER A 468 -0.27 8.14 -13.15
CA SER A 468 0.35 7.78 -14.42
C SER A 468 1.40 6.68 -14.26
N PRO A 469 1.04 5.39 -14.41
CA PRO A 469 1.98 4.27 -14.24
C PRO A 469 3.07 4.27 -15.33
N LEU A 470 2.76 4.72 -16.53
CA LEU A 470 3.74 4.83 -17.61
C LEU A 470 4.82 5.86 -17.30
N LEU A 471 4.44 7.02 -16.79
CA LEU A 471 5.38 8.06 -16.38
C LEU A 471 6.29 7.58 -15.24
N LEU A 472 5.73 6.86 -14.26
CA LEU A 472 6.49 6.27 -13.17
C LEU A 472 7.50 5.23 -13.70
N LEU A 473 7.06 4.35 -14.60
CA LEU A 473 7.91 3.33 -15.21
C LEU A 473 9.07 3.98 -15.98
N LEU A 474 8.79 4.97 -16.83
CA LEU A 474 9.82 5.71 -17.57
C LEU A 474 10.80 6.40 -16.63
N ALA A 475 10.32 7.03 -15.55
CA ALA A 475 11.17 7.69 -14.56
C ALA A 475 12.14 6.69 -13.90
N LEU A 476 11.66 5.53 -13.46
CA LEU A 476 12.46 4.53 -12.79
C LEU A 476 13.48 3.86 -13.72
N LEU A 477 13.12 3.62 -14.98
CA LEU A 477 13.99 2.95 -15.95
C LEU A 477 15.03 3.89 -16.58
N LEU A 478 14.62 5.10 -16.98
CA LEU A 478 15.47 5.98 -17.79
C LEU A 478 16.23 7.01 -16.94
N SER A 479 15.66 7.53 -15.83
CA SER A 479 16.37 8.55 -15.05
C SER A 479 17.76 8.12 -14.55
N PRO A 480 18.02 6.86 -14.17
CA PRO A 480 19.37 6.43 -13.76
C PRO A 480 20.44 6.64 -14.84
N THR A 481 20.08 6.66 -16.13
CA THR A 481 21.02 6.87 -17.23
C THR A 481 21.45 8.34 -17.38
N LEU A 482 20.82 9.27 -16.64
CA LEU A 482 21.26 10.66 -16.52
C LEU A 482 22.54 10.81 -15.69
N LYS A 483 22.92 9.78 -14.93
CA LYS A 483 24.17 9.81 -14.16
C LYS A 483 25.34 9.56 -15.09
N ARG A 484 26.27 10.48 -15.08
CA ARG A 484 27.50 10.40 -15.87
C ARG A 484 28.71 10.47 -14.95
N ARG A 485 29.77 9.71 -15.28
CA ARG A 485 31.07 9.83 -14.59
C ARG A 485 31.75 11.13 -15.01
N LYS A 486 32.58 11.70 -14.13
CA LYS A 486 33.52 12.75 -14.56
C LYS A 486 34.44 12.21 -15.65
N LYS A 487 34.89 13.07 -16.56
CA LYS A 487 35.68 12.67 -17.73
C LYS A 487 36.90 11.81 -17.37
N GLU A 488 37.64 12.19 -16.32
CA GLU A 488 38.81 11.44 -15.81
C GLU A 488 38.44 10.04 -15.36
N TRP A 489 37.37 9.92 -14.53
CA TRP A 489 36.89 8.62 -14.03
C TRP A 489 36.16 7.81 -15.08
N ALA A 490 35.59 8.44 -16.09
CA ALA A 490 35.04 7.76 -17.26
C ALA A 490 36.14 7.09 -18.06
N ARG A 491 37.28 7.79 -18.31
CA ARG A 491 38.44 7.22 -18.98
C ARG A 491 39.02 6.04 -18.19
N GLU A 492 39.22 6.22 -16.89
CA GLU A 492 39.72 5.17 -16.03
C GLU A 492 38.78 3.95 -15.98
N ASN A 493 37.46 4.18 -15.93
CA ASN A 493 36.51 3.07 -16.02
C ASN A 493 36.61 2.28 -17.34
N GLU A 494 36.90 2.95 -18.47
CA GLU A 494 37.11 2.25 -19.74
C GLU A 494 38.42 1.43 -19.70
N LEU A 495 39.49 1.92 -19.09
CA LEU A 495 40.72 1.15 -18.85
C LEU A 495 40.45 -0.08 -17.95
N TRP A 496 39.62 0.08 -16.89
CA TRP A 496 39.20 -1.07 -16.08
C TRP A 496 38.36 -2.07 -16.86
N LYS A 497 37.55 -1.61 -17.84
CA LYS A 497 36.84 -2.52 -18.77
C LYS A 497 37.80 -3.27 -19.68
N ALA A 498 38.80 -2.56 -20.21
CA ALA A 498 39.81 -3.16 -21.08
C ALA A 498 40.69 -4.19 -20.31
N LEU A 499 41.02 -3.91 -19.04
CA LEU A 499 41.67 -4.88 -18.16
C LEU A 499 40.75 -6.08 -17.87
N GLN A 500 39.49 -5.85 -17.55
CA GLN A 500 38.53 -6.95 -17.34
C GLN A 500 38.41 -7.83 -18.59
N LYS A 501 38.37 -7.23 -19.78
CA LYS A 501 38.37 -7.95 -21.04
C LYS A 501 39.65 -8.77 -21.23
N PHE A 502 40.81 -8.16 -20.94
CA PHE A 502 42.09 -8.84 -20.95
C PHE A 502 42.08 -10.06 -20.00
N LEU A 503 41.67 -9.90 -18.77
CA LEU A 503 41.59 -10.99 -17.80
C LEU A 503 40.54 -12.06 -18.19
N HIS A 504 39.47 -11.67 -18.85
CA HIS A 504 38.50 -12.64 -19.40
C HIS A 504 39.09 -13.50 -20.50
N ASP A 505 39.84 -12.89 -21.41
CA ASP A 505 40.44 -13.57 -22.59
C ASP A 505 41.87 -14.06 -22.31
N PHE A 506 42.32 -13.93 -21.06
CA PHE A 506 43.71 -14.19 -20.63
C PHE A 506 44.22 -15.59 -21.05
N SER A 507 43.35 -16.60 -20.97
CA SER A 507 43.69 -17.99 -21.35
C SER A 507 43.86 -18.21 -22.87
N ASN A 508 43.44 -17.24 -23.67
CA ASN A 508 43.46 -17.36 -25.16
C ASN A 508 44.75 -16.81 -25.77
N PHE A 509 45.61 -16.15 -24.96
CA PHE A 509 46.89 -15.63 -25.47
C PHE A 509 47.94 -16.73 -25.55
N GLU A 510 48.55 -16.91 -26.74
CA GLU A 510 49.64 -17.87 -26.94
C GLU A 510 50.90 -17.47 -26.16
N GLN A 511 51.22 -16.19 -26.16
CA GLN A 511 52.33 -15.61 -25.37
C GLN A 511 51.79 -14.62 -24.35
N LEU A 512 52.22 -14.79 -23.12
CA LEU A 512 51.86 -13.86 -22.05
C LEU A 512 52.75 -12.61 -22.12
N PRO A 513 52.18 -11.43 -21.92
CA PRO A 513 52.96 -10.21 -21.88
C PRO A 513 53.93 -10.21 -20.69
N PRO A 514 55.13 -9.58 -20.80
CA PRO A 514 56.08 -9.50 -19.69
C PRO A 514 55.50 -8.94 -18.38
N GLU A 515 54.50 -8.06 -18.49
CA GLU A 515 53.81 -7.47 -17.36
C GLU A 515 53.04 -8.51 -16.54
N ALA A 516 52.59 -9.60 -17.15
CA ALA A 516 51.86 -10.65 -16.48
C ALA A 516 52.67 -11.29 -15.36
N TYR A 517 53.99 -11.39 -15.54
CA TYR A 517 54.91 -11.92 -14.53
C TYR A 517 55.10 -11.00 -13.30
N LYS A 518 54.87 -9.68 -13.49
CA LYS A 518 54.99 -8.68 -12.44
C LYS A 518 53.68 -8.36 -11.74
N LEU A 519 52.57 -8.53 -12.43
CA LEU A 519 51.23 -8.05 -12.01
C LEU A 519 50.27 -9.21 -11.69
N TRP A 520 50.71 -10.48 -11.75
CA TRP A 520 49.82 -11.63 -11.59
C TRP A 520 49.06 -11.63 -10.26
N ASP A 521 49.68 -11.17 -9.20
CA ASP A 521 49.08 -11.05 -7.88
C ASP A 521 47.93 -10.02 -7.85
N GLN A 522 48.11 -8.89 -8.57
CA GLN A 522 47.05 -7.88 -8.76
C GLN A 522 45.98 -8.40 -9.73
N TYR A 523 46.36 -9.13 -10.78
CA TYR A 523 45.40 -9.77 -11.68
C TYR A 523 44.49 -10.72 -10.92
N LEU A 524 45.02 -11.45 -9.93
CA LEU A 524 44.20 -12.33 -9.10
C LEU A 524 43.20 -11.56 -8.24
N VAL A 525 43.61 -10.49 -7.56
CA VAL A 525 42.73 -9.63 -6.78
C VAL A 525 41.59 -9.08 -7.62
N PHE A 526 41.91 -8.49 -8.78
CA PHE A 526 40.88 -7.97 -9.68
C PHE A 526 40.14 -9.07 -10.44
N GLY A 527 40.76 -10.23 -10.61
CA GLY A 527 40.09 -11.43 -11.10
C GLY A 527 38.95 -11.90 -10.19
N VAL A 528 39.15 -11.86 -8.88
CA VAL A 528 38.10 -12.09 -7.88
C VAL A 528 37.00 -11.04 -8.05
N LEU A 529 37.36 -9.75 -8.13
CA LEU A 529 36.39 -8.67 -8.29
C LEU A 529 35.55 -8.79 -9.57
N PHE A 530 36.13 -9.28 -10.65
CA PHE A 530 35.51 -9.39 -11.97
C PHE A 530 34.97 -10.81 -12.28
N GLY A 531 35.10 -11.77 -11.34
CA GLY A 531 34.64 -13.15 -11.51
C GLY A 531 35.47 -13.96 -12.51
N GLN A 532 36.77 -13.67 -12.64
CA GLN A 532 37.70 -14.34 -13.57
C GLN A 532 38.74 -15.22 -12.86
N THR A 533 38.58 -15.47 -11.57
CA THR A 533 39.55 -16.17 -10.70
C THR A 533 40.04 -17.48 -11.29
N LYS A 534 39.11 -18.36 -11.72
CA LYS A 534 39.46 -19.69 -12.31
C LYS A 534 40.34 -19.58 -13.53
N LYS A 535 40.07 -18.61 -14.41
CA LYS A 535 40.85 -18.42 -15.64
C LYS A 535 42.29 -18.01 -15.34
N ILE A 536 42.45 -17.09 -14.40
CA ILE A 536 43.77 -16.58 -13.99
C ILE A 536 44.57 -17.68 -13.30
N LEU A 537 43.95 -18.43 -12.39
CA LEU A 537 44.64 -19.52 -11.68
C LEU A 537 45.05 -20.66 -12.60
N LYS A 538 44.29 -21.01 -13.63
CA LYS A 538 44.68 -21.99 -14.67
C LYS A 538 45.93 -21.57 -15.46
N MET A 539 46.18 -20.28 -15.57
CA MET A 539 47.36 -19.74 -16.26
C MET A 539 48.58 -19.57 -15.34
N LEU A 540 48.38 -19.72 -14.01
CA LEU A 540 49.44 -19.52 -13.01
C LEU A 540 50.74 -20.35 -13.31
N PRO A 541 50.65 -21.64 -13.72
CA PRO A 541 51.86 -22.41 -14.06
C PRO A 541 52.65 -21.87 -15.27
N ARG A 542 51.97 -21.12 -16.16
CA ARG A 542 52.61 -20.44 -17.30
C ARG A 542 53.18 -19.10 -16.94
N ILE A 543 52.63 -18.45 -15.89
CA ILE A 543 53.07 -17.11 -15.40
C ILE A 543 54.30 -17.25 -14.52
N LEU A 544 54.35 -18.28 -13.70
CA LEU A 544 55.38 -18.48 -12.66
C LEU A 544 56.10 -19.82 -12.88
N PRO A 545 57.19 -19.85 -13.65
CA PRO A 545 58.03 -21.03 -13.77
C PRO A 545 58.63 -21.40 -12.40
N ALA A 546 58.86 -22.68 -12.17
CA ALA A 546 59.26 -23.24 -10.87
C ALA A 546 60.61 -22.74 -10.32
N ASP A 547 61.44 -22.13 -11.18
CA ASP A 547 62.79 -21.61 -10.84
C ASP A 547 62.80 -20.15 -10.30
N GLN A 548 61.67 -19.40 -10.38
CA GLN A 548 61.61 -18.00 -9.96
C GLN A 548 60.84 -17.76 -8.63
N THR A 549 60.78 -18.74 -7.77
CA THR A 549 59.88 -18.83 -6.62
C THR A 549 60.24 -17.93 -5.40
N GLY A 550 61.22 -17.04 -5.48
CA GLY A 550 61.77 -16.34 -4.30
C GLY A 550 60.94 -15.26 -3.65
N ASN A 551 59.88 -14.73 -4.27
CA ASN A 551 59.21 -13.50 -3.76
C ASN A 551 57.70 -13.45 -3.83
N THR A 552 57.02 -14.58 -3.90
CA THR A 552 55.53 -14.62 -4.16
C THR A 552 54.71 -15.19 -3.00
N GLY A 553 55.12 -14.89 -1.79
CA GLY A 553 54.85 -15.51 -0.48
C GLY A 553 53.38 -15.76 -0.05
N TRP A 554 52.37 -15.03 -0.49
CA TRP A 554 51.04 -15.12 0.15
C TRP A 554 50.09 -16.18 -0.48
N ILE A 555 50.29 -16.57 -1.70
CA ILE A 555 49.56 -17.70 -2.34
C ILE A 555 50.47 -18.95 -2.45
N TYR A 556 51.78 -18.80 -2.45
CA TYR A 556 52.70 -19.91 -2.53
C TYR A 556 52.69 -20.84 -1.32
N GLY A 557 52.37 -20.33 -0.15
CA GLY A 557 52.13 -21.15 1.03
C GLY A 557 51.01 -22.18 0.80
N LEU A 558 50.00 -21.83 0.03
CA LEU A 558 48.90 -22.71 -0.35
C LEU A 558 49.30 -23.82 -1.36
N ALA A 559 50.19 -23.53 -2.31
CA ALA A 559 50.56 -24.45 -3.37
C ALA A 559 51.79 -25.31 -3.05
N LEU A 560 52.80 -24.78 -2.30
CA LEU A 560 54.05 -25.45 -2.03
C LEU A 560 54.02 -26.43 -0.84
N VAL A 561 53.14 -26.18 0.14
CA VAL A 561 53.02 -27.09 1.30
C VAL A 561 52.39 -28.43 0.90
N SER A 562 51.58 -28.43 -0.16
CA SER A 562 50.87 -29.65 -0.61
C SER A 562 51.71 -30.62 -1.45
N SER A 563 52.86 -30.23 -2.03
CA SER A 563 53.50 -31.00 -3.07
C SER A 563 55.03 -31.20 -3.01
N GLY A 564 55.65 -30.90 -1.87
CA GLY A 564 57.08 -31.16 -1.74
C GLY A 564 57.98 -30.47 -2.80
N GLY A 565 57.53 -29.31 -3.31
CA GLY A 565 58.28 -28.48 -4.24
C GLY A 565 57.97 -28.69 -5.74
N HIS A 566 57.05 -29.56 -6.09
CA HIS A 566 56.61 -29.75 -7.47
C HIS A 566 55.12 -29.40 -7.72
N TYR A 567 54.84 -28.63 -8.77
CA TYR A 567 53.46 -28.31 -9.19
C TYR A 567 52.77 -29.57 -9.72
N GLN A 568 51.79 -30.07 -8.99
CA GLN A 568 50.83 -31.02 -9.55
C GLN A 568 49.55 -30.29 -9.89
N VAL A 569 48.88 -30.65 -11.00
CA VAL A 569 47.63 -30.05 -11.45
C VAL A 569 46.52 -30.17 -10.39
N ASP A 570 46.58 -31.27 -9.61
CA ASP A 570 45.58 -31.52 -8.54
C ASP A 570 45.73 -30.56 -7.35
N SER A 571 46.96 -30.16 -7.00
CA SER A 571 47.18 -29.15 -5.93
C SER A 571 46.71 -27.76 -6.37
N LEU A 572 46.86 -27.43 -7.66
CA LEU A 572 46.35 -26.15 -8.18
C LEU A 572 44.84 -26.10 -8.18
N ASN A 573 44.17 -27.20 -8.50
CA ASN A 573 42.71 -27.28 -8.44
C ASN A 573 42.20 -27.12 -6.97
N GLN A 574 42.91 -27.68 -5.98
CA GLN A 574 42.58 -27.49 -4.57
C GLN A 574 42.71 -26.02 -4.14
N VAL A 575 43.77 -25.33 -4.59
CA VAL A 575 43.91 -23.87 -4.33
C VAL A 575 42.78 -23.07 -4.98
N ILE A 576 42.43 -23.40 -6.25
CA ILE A 576 41.30 -22.76 -6.94
C ILE A 576 40.01 -22.97 -6.16
N ASP A 577 39.74 -24.21 -5.76
CA ASP A 577 38.49 -24.54 -5.02
C ASP A 577 38.45 -23.87 -3.64
N SER A 578 39.59 -23.78 -2.95
CA SER A 578 39.68 -23.06 -1.67
C SER A 578 39.38 -21.56 -1.82
N ILE A 579 39.98 -20.89 -2.81
CA ILE A 579 39.73 -19.46 -3.07
C ILE A 579 38.28 -19.24 -3.49
N GLU A 580 37.74 -20.09 -4.36
CA GLU A 580 36.33 -19.96 -4.76
C GLU A 580 35.35 -20.29 -3.64
N ASN A 581 35.70 -21.25 -2.78
CA ASN A 581 34.89 -21.55 -1.59
C ASN A 581 34.87 -20.37 -0.62
N VAL A 582 36.02 -19.72 -0.36
CA VAL A 582 36.08 -18.47 0.43
C VAL A 582 35.18 -17.41 -0.18
N ALA A 583 35.35 -17.10 -1.47
CA ALA A 583 34.58 -16.08 -2.17
C ALA A 583 33.08 -16.39 -2.17
N ARG A 584 32.71 -17.64 -2.45
CA ARG A 584 31.32 -18.10 -2.46
C ARG A 584 30.69 -18.05 -1.08
N THR A 585 31.39 -18.49 -0.06
CA THR A 585 30.89 -18.56 1.31
C THR A 585 30.67 -17.18 1.89
N ILE A 586 31.60 -16.25 1.73
CA ILE A 586 31.43 -14.84 2.13
C ILE A 586 30.23 -14.24 1.36
N SER A 587 30.10 -14.49 0.06
CA SER A 587 29.00 -14.00 -0.74
C SER A 587 27.64 -14.56 -0.30
N THR A 588 27.59 -15.87 -0.01
CA THR A 588 26.35 -16.55 0.42
C THR A 588 25.93 -16.08 1.81
N ALA A 589 26.84 -16.02 2.77
CA ALA A 589 26.57 -15.53 4.11
C ALA A 589 26.07 -14.07 4.10
N SER A 590 26.73 -13.21 3.32
CA SER A 590 26.32 -11.81 3.14
C SER A 590 24.93 -11.68 2.50
N THR A 591 24.59 -12.57 1.55
CA THR A 591 23.28 -12.57 0.87
C THR A 591 22.20 -13.10 1.80
N SER A 592 22.46 -14.14 2.57
CA SER A 592 21.52 -14.70 3.55
C SER A 592 21.19 -13.67 4.65
N ALA A 593 22.19 -12.95 5.15
CA ALA A 593 22.00 -11.86 6.10
C ALA A 593 21.15 -10.70 5.50
N ALA A 594 21.27 -10.43 4.20
CA ALA A 594 20.50 -9.39 3.53
C ALA A 594 19.00 -9.75 3.34
N HIS A 595 18.65 -11.04 3.30
CA HIS A 595 17.26 -11.50 3.14
C HIS A 595 16.44 -11.50 4.44
N TYR A 596 17.06 -11.42 5.61
CA TYR A 596 16.36 -11.44 6.91
C TYR A 596 15.69 -10.12 7.33
N SER A 597 15.79 -9.03 6.57
CA SER A 597 15.35 -7.68 6.99
C SER A 597 14.04 -7.16 6.37
N SER A 598 13.21 -8.02 5.75
CA SER A 598 11.94 -7.58 5.14
C SER A 598 10.72 -8.14 5.85
N GLY A 599 10.52 -7.74 7.12
CA GLY A 599 9.30 -8.05 7.85
C GLY A 599 9.11 -7.07 8.99
N GLY A 600 8.26 -6.07 8.82
CA GLY A 600 7.92 -5.12 9.88
C GLY A 600 6.82 -4.18 9.42
N GLY A 601 5.61 -4.54 9.77
CA GLY A 601 4.37 -3.81 9.59
C GLY A 601 4.25 -2.63 10.53
N GLY A 602 3.36 -1.71 10.20
CA GLY A 602 2.93 -0.61 11.03
C GLY A 602 1.60 -0.11 10.53
N GLY A 603 0.56 -0.38 11.33
CA GLY A 603 -0.77 0.13 11.09
C GLY A 603 -0.91 1.57 11.50
N PHE A 604 -1.94 2.25 10.97
CA PHE A 604 -2.45 3.49 11.53
C PHE A 604 -3.96 3.54 11.52
N SER A 605 -4.47 3.94 12.70
CA SER A 605 -5.81 4.29 13.08
C SER A 605 -6.08 5.78 12.86
N GLY A 606 -7.39 6.14 12.79
CA GLY A 606 -7.90 7.47 13.02
C GLY A 606 -9.29 7.57 12.42
N GLY A 607 -10.32 7.66 13.12
CA GLY A 607 -10.79 8.55 14.18
C GLY A 607 -11.47 9.74 13.59
N GLY A 608 -12.70 9.93 13.81
CA GLY A 608 -13.60 10.62 14.64
C GLY A 608 -14.74 11.27 13.92
N GLY A 609 -15.87 11.24 14.43
CA GLY A 609 -16.74 12.04 15.24
C GLY A 609 -17.74 12.76 14.34
N GLY A 610 -18.95 12.90 14.67
CA GLY A 610 -19.82 12.98 15.75
C GLY A 610 -21.05 13.74 15.39
N GLY A 611 -22.18 13.41 16.02
CA GLY A 611 -23.20 14.35 16.42
C GLY A 611 -24.52 14.35 15.69
N GLY A 612 -25.52 13.76 16.28
CA GLY A 612 -26.70 14.32 16.89
C GLY A 612 -27.89 14.47 15.97
N GLY A 613 -28.89 13.74 16.24
CA GLY A 613 -30.14 13.98 16.82
C GLY A 613 -31.27 14.16 15.82
N GLY A 614 -32.23 13.25 15.84
CA GLY A 614 -33.50 13.48 15.23
C GLY A 614 -34.32 12.22 15.00
N GLY A 615 -35.49 12.20 15.55
CA GLY A 615 -36.47 11.20 15.65
C GLY A 615 -36.64 10.26 14.46
N GLY A 616 -36.74 9.04 14.78
CA GLY A 616 -36.81 8.00 13.77
C GLY A 616 -37.06 6.65 14.40
N VAL A 617 -37.11 5.66 13.55
CA VAL A 617 -37.12 4.27 13.92
C VAL A 617 -35.68 3.79 13.99
N SER A 618 -35.30 3.14 15.08
CA SER A 618 -33.97 2.57 15.24
C SER A 618 -34.07 1.16 15.80
N ALA A 619 -33.08 0.33 15.52
CA ALA A 619 -32.96 -1.02 16.07
C ALA A 619 -31.52 -1.29 16.51
N GLY A 620 -31.36 -2.12 17.60
CA GLY A 620 -30.07 -2.41 18.15
C GLY A 620 -29.90 -3.85 18.69
#